data_86a4a25597abcf322b5aff6f52fbba67
#
_entry.id   86a4a25597abcf322b5aff6f52fbba67
#
_cell.length_a   1.000
_cell.length_b   1.000
_cell.length_c   1.000
_cell.angle_alpha   90.00
_cell.angle_beta   90.00
_cell.angle_gamma   90.00
#
_symmetry.space_group_name_H-M   'P 1'
#
loop_
_entity.id
_entity.type
_entity.pdbx_description
1 polymer ?
#
loop_
_entity_poly.entity_id
_entity_poly.type
_entity_poly.pdbx_seq_one_letter_code
_entity_poly.pdbx_strand_id
1 'polypeptide(L)'
;MKKFKTMMARMLALGYMCVAFSSCSSDDDNDIVAAAKKIAGSYTSTLDMTVMGQASTYDNVTLKIEAVDDATVKITLPACGEGMMALPALEVPAVKVSGSNGAYAFAQENYAGTVTVNGAEKKYTVTLQGTLQDKTLTVNYSVQYGKMPMPMIGKFVCTK
;
A
#
# COMPACT_ATOMS: atom_id res chain seq x y z
N MET A 1 -7.39 -8.82 45.19
CA MET A 1 -8.24 -9.63 44.32
C MET A 1 -9.45 -8.89 43.75
N LYS A 2 -10.22 -8.18 44.58
CA LYS A 2 -11.38 -7.41 44.08
C LYS A 2 -11.00 -6.29 43.11
N LYS A 3 -9.89 -5.59 43.36
CA LYS A 3 -9.39 -4.53 42.47
C LYS A 3 -8.91 -5.08 41.13
N PHE A 4 -8.32 -6.25 41.11
CA PHE A 4 -7.85 -6.90 39.92
C PHE A 4 -9.01 -7.36 39.02
N LYS A 5 -10.04 -7.91 39.64
CA LYS A 5 -11.26 -8.31 38.91
C LYS A 5 -11.97 -7.12 38.28
N THR A 6 -12.02 -6.01 39.02
CA THR A 6 -12.63 -4.79 38.49
C THR A 6 -11.84 -4.21 37.34
N MET A 7 -10.51 -4.30 37.41
CA MET A 7 -9.64 -3.81 36.34
C MET A 7 -9.75 -4.67 35.08
N MET A 8 -9.80 -5.99 35.25
CA MET A 8 -10.03 -6.90 34.13
C MET A 8 -11.41 -6.69 33.51
N ALA A 9 -12.43 -6.49 34.34
CA ALA A 9 -13.75 -6.22 33.84
C ALA A 9 -13.82 -4.91 33.03
N ARG A 10 -13.05 -3.90 33.45
CA ARG A 10 -12.97 -2.64 32.68
C ARG A 10 -12.23 -2.78 31.36
N MET A 11 -11.14 -3.55 31.32
CA MET A 11 -10.44 -3.84 30.07
C MET A 11 -11.27 -4.67 29.13
N LEU A 12 -11.97 -5.67 29.64
CA LEU A 12 -12.90 -6.47 28.86
C LEU A 12 -14.08 -5.64 28.34
N ALA A 13 -14.56 -4.70 29.16
CA ALA A 13 -15.62 -3.79 28.74
C ALA A 13 -15.17 -2.86 27.60
N LEU A 14 -13.94 -2.37 27.66
CA LEU A 14 -13.38 -1.53 26.59
C LEU A 14 -13.17 -2.33 25.29
N GLY A 15 -12.62 -3.52 25.40
CA GLY A 15 -12.46 -4.41 24.26
C GLY A 15 -13.81 -4.84 23.68
N TYR A 16 -14.76 -5.10 24.54
CA TYR A 16 -16.10 -5.46 24.14
C TYR A 16 -16.86 -4.30 23.49
N MET A 17 -16.64 -3.08 23.96
CA MET A 17 -17.22 -1.88 23.33
C MET A 17 -16.74 -1.72 21.88
N CYS A 18 -15.47 -1.96 21.62
CA CYS A 18 -14.96 -1.92 20.26
C CYS A 18 -15.62 -2.97 19.37
N VAL A 19 -15.81 -4.17 19.90
CA VAL A 19 -16.52 -5.26 19.18
C VAL A 19 -18.01 -4.95 19.04
N ALA A 20 -18.61 -4.36 20.06
CA ALA A 20 -20.02 -3.99 20.02
C ALA A 20 -20.29 -2.89 18.98
N PHE A 21 -19.38 -1.93 18.83
CA PHE A 21 -19.51 -0.92 17.77
C PHE A 21 -19.46 -1.55 16.38
N SER A 22 -18.55 -2.47 16.17
CA SER A 22 -18.46 -3.15 14.88
C SER A 22 -19.63 -4.09 14.63
N SER A 23 -20.22 -4.65 15.68
CA SER A 23 -21.36 -5.57 15.54
C SER A 23 -22.72 -4.90 15.53
N CYS A 24 -22.85 -3.73 16.15
CA CYS A 24 -24.13 -3.00 16.20
C CYS A 24 -24.39 -2.18 14.94
N SER A 25 -23.37 -1.86 14.20
CA SER A 25 -23.45 -1.08 12.99
C SER A 25 -22.88 -1.91 11.85
N SER A 26 -23.74 -2.47 11.04
CA SER A 26 -23.31 -3.14 9.82
C SER A 26 -22.53 -2.22 8.87
N ASP A 27 -22.69 -0.93 9.03
CA ASP A 27 -21.92 0.08 8.29
C ASP A 27 -20.47 0.16 8.78
N ASP A 28 -20.23 0.04 10.10
CA ASP A 28 -18.87 0.01 10.65
C ASP A 28 -18.12 -1.27 10.29
N ASP A 29 -18.77 -2.42 10.31
CA ASP A 29 -18.21 -3.66 9.81
C ASP A 29 -17.90 -3.57 8.31
N ASN A 30 -18.78 -2.97 7.54
CA ASN A 30 -18.59 -2.72 6.13
C ASN A 30 -17.43 -1.75 5.88
N ASP A 31 -17.24 -0.74 6.71
CA ASP A 31 -16.14 0.20 6.59
C ASP A 31 -14.78 -0.46 6.87
N ILE A 32 -14.70 -1.31 7.88
CA ILE A 32 -13.48 -2.07 8.19
C ILE A 32 -13.20 -3.10 7.09
N VAL A 33 -14.21 -3.88 6.74
CA VAL A 33 -14.15 -4.89 5.68
C VAL A 33 -13.89 -4.27 4.32
N ALA A 34 -14.30 -3.03 4.14
CA ALA A 34 -14.17 -2.35 2.87
C ALA A 34 -12.89 -1.52 2.75
N ALA A 35 -12.00 -1.46 3.76
CA ALA A 35 -10.79 -0.65 3.68
C ALA A 35 -9.98 -0.95 2.42
N ALA A 36 -9.70 -2.22 2.15
CA ALA A 36 -9.02 -2.65 0.93
C ALA A 36 -9.82 -2.29 -0.34
N LYS A 37 -11.13 -2.45 -0.30
CA LYS A 37 -12.00 -2.11 -1.44
C LYS A 37 -12.11 -0.60 -1.67
N LYS A 38 -12.04 0.19 -0.61
CA LYS A 38 -12.09 1.66 -0.71
C LYS A 38 -10.88 2.25 -1.42
N ILE A 39 -9.71 1.65 -1.21
CA ILE A 39 -8.49 2.09 -1.89
C ILE A 39 -8.23 1.37 -3.22
N ALA A 40 -8.94 0.26 -3.49
CA ALA A 40 -8.78 -0.48 -4.73
C ALA A 40 -9.17 0.38 -5.95
N GLY A 41 -8.41 0.23 -7.00
CA GLY A 41 -8.63 0.95 -8.27
C GLY A 41 -7.37 1.18 -9.05
N SER A 42 -7.54 1.77 -10.20
CA SER A 42 -6.44 2.22 -11.06
C SER A 42 -6.29 3.73 -10.90
N TYR A 43 -5.07 4.14 -10.61
CA TYR A 43 -4.72 5.54 -10.38
C TYR A 43 -3.72 5.94 -11.45
N THR A 44 -4.10 6.87 -12.30
CA THR A 44 -3.23 7.36 -13.37
C THR A 44 -2.83 8.80 -13.07
N SER A 45 -1.54 9.04 -13.02
CA SER A 45 -0.99 10.35 -12.71
C SER A 45 0.48 10.42 -13.12
N THR A 46 1.18 11.40 -12.59
CA THR A 46 2.60 11.60 -12.77
C THR A 46 3.38 10.89 -11.68
N LEU A 47 4.46 10.25 -12.07
CA LEU A 47 5.41 9.60 -11.18
C LEU A 47 6.73 10.37 -11.20
N ASP A 48 7.14 10.85 -10.04
CA ASP A 48 8.49 11.37 -9.85
C ASP A 48 9.41 10.24 -9.38
N MET A 49 10.44 9.98 -10.14
CA MET A 49 11.41 8.92 -9.87
C MET A 49 12.80 9.50 -9.71
N THR A 50 13.49 9.15 -8.65
CA THR A 50 14.88 9.51 -8.44
C THR A 50 15.76 8.27 -8.54
N VAL A 51 16.72 8.29 -9.44
CA VAL A 51 17.68 7.21 -9.65
C VAL A 51 19.08 7.79 -9.58
N MET A 52 19.90 7.27 -8.69
CA MET A 52 21.29 7.74 -8.48
C MET A 52 21.39 9.26 -8.31
N GLY A 53 20.43 9.87 -7.61
CA GLY A 53 20.39 11.32 -7.38
C GLY A 53 19.83 12.14 -8.53
N GLN A 54 19.46 11.52 -9.65
CA GLN A 54 18.82 12.20 -10.78
C GLN A 54 17.31 11.98 -10.74
N ALA A 55 16.57 13.08 -10.75
CA ALA A 55 15.11 13.05 -10.79
C ALA A 55 14.61 13.00 -12.23
N SER A 56 13.63 12.17 -12.47
CA SER A 56 12.90 12.06 -13.74
C SER A 56 11.41 11.98 -13.45
N THR A 57 10.62 12.55 -14.32
CA THR A 57 9.16 12.57 -14.19
C THR A 57 8.55 11.80 -15.35
N TYR A 58 7.63 10.90 -15.04
CA TYR A 58 6.89 10.10 -16.01
C TYR A 58 5.41 10.42 -15.92
N ASP A 59 4.84 10.90 -17.01
CA ASP A 59 3.43 11.25 -17.10
C ASP A 59 2.58 10.05 -17.52
N ASN A 60 1.30 10.08 -17.13
CA ASN A 60 0.32 9.08 -17.52
C ASN A 60 0.69 7.63 -17.13
N VAL A 61 1.39 7.47 -16.03
CA VAL A 61 1.65 6.14 -15.46
C VAL A 61 0.48 5.70 -14.58
N THR A 62 0.21 4.41 -14.58
CA THR A 62 -0.90 3.85 -13.80
C THR A 62 -0.39 2.96 -12.70
N LEU A 63 -0.73 3.32 -11.46
CA LEU A 63 -0.56 2.49 -10.29
C LEU A 63 -1.88 1.78 -10.02
N LYS A 64 -1.82 0.47 -9.81
CA LYS A 64 -3.02 -0.34 -9.60
C LYS A 64 -3.05 -0.91 -8.21
N ILE A 65 -4.20 -0.81 -7.56
CA ILE A 65 -4.44 -1.40 -6.24
C ILE A 65 -5.63 -2.35 -6.37
N GLU A 66 -5.43 -3.60 -6.04
CA GLU A 66 -6.46 -4.64 -6.09
C GLU A 66 -6.71 -5.20 -4.70
N ALA A 67 -7.97 -5.26 -4.28
CA ALA A 67 -8.33 -5.88 -3.01
C ALA A 67 -8.11 -7.40 -3.09
N VAL A 68 -7.34 -7.95 -2.18
CA VAL A 68 -7.11 -9.38 -2.02
C VAL A 68 -8.09 -9.96 -1.00
N ASP A 69 -8.24 -9.24 0.10
CA ASP A 69 -9.22 -9.52 1.15
C ASP A 69 -9.68 -8.19 1.76
N ASP A 70 -10.35 -8.26 2.89
CA ASP A 70 -10.99 -7.11 3.52
C ASP A 70 -10.00 -6.03 3.98
N ALA A 71 -8.79 -6.42 4.31
CA ALA A 71 -7.77 -5.53 4.86
C ALA A 71 -6.42 -5.63 4.12
N THR A 72 -6.37 -6.36 3.02
CA THR A 72 -5.13 -6.60 2.28
C THR A 72 -5.31 -6.28 0.81
N VAL A 73 -4.34 -5.62 0.24
CA VAL A 73 -4.32 -5.28 -1.19
C VAL A 73 -3.06 -5.81 -1.87
N LYS A 74 -3.18 -6.02 -3.16
CA LYS A 74 -2.04 -6.17 -4.07
C LYS A 74 -1.81 -4.82 -4.75
N ILE A 75 -0.58 -4.34 -4.71
CA ILE A 75 -0.20 -3.09 -5.36
C ILE A 75 0.71 -3.43 -6.54
N THR A 76 0.35 -2.93 -7.71
CA THR A 76 1.17 -3.01 -8.91
C THR A 76 1.76 -1.63 -9.17
N LEU A 77 3.07 -1.53 -8.97
CA LEU A 77 3.82 -0.31 -9.26
C LEU A 77 3.94 -0.13 -10.78
N PRO A 78 3.85 1.10 -11.27
CA PRO A 78 3.88 1.35 -12.70
C PRO A 78 5.25 1.03 -13.31
N ALA A 79 5.23 0.53 -14.54
CA ALA A 79 6.42 0.46 -15.35
C ALA A 79 6.87 1.87 -15.74
N CYS A 80 8.16 2.12 -15.74
CA CYS A 80 8.73 3.41 -16.12
C CYS A 80 10.16 3.27 -16.61
N GLY A 81 10.65 4.31 -17.28
CA GLY A 81 12.01 4.33 -17.83
C GLY A 81 12.13 3.62 -19.17
N GLU A 82 13.28 3.77 -19.77
CA GLU A 82 13.61 3.19 -21.07
C GLU A 82 15.00 2.55 -21.08
N GLY A 83 15.20 1.59 -21.97
CA GLY A 83 16.48 0.97 -22.17
C GLY A 83 16.98 0.21 -20.94
N MET A 84 18.22 0.50 -20.55
CA MET A 84 18.85 -0.17 -19.40
C MET A 84 18.27 0.27 -18.04
N MET A 85 17.58 1.39 -18.00
CA MET A 85 16.93 1.95 -16.81
C MET A 85 15.45 1.63 -16.76
N ALA A 86 14.95 0.82 -17.66
CA ALA A 86 13.55 0.42 -17.69
C ALA A 86 13.21 -0.44 -16.47
N LEU A 87 12.20 0.00 -15.74
CA LEU A 87 11.61 -0.73 -14.63
C LEU A 87 10.29 -1.33 -15.11
N PRO A 88 10.12 -2.66 -15.08
CA PRO A 88 8.83 -3.24 -15.40
C PRO A 88 7.80 -2.98 -14.30
N ALA A 89 6.54 -3.25 -14.56
CA ALA A 89 5.53 -3.24 -13.52
C ALA A 89 5.87 -4.29 -12.46
N LEU A 90 5.87 -3.87 -11.19
CA LEU A 90 6.26 -4.73 -10.07
C LEU A 90 5.06 -4.93 -9.15
N GLU A 91 4.82 -6.15 -8.74
CA GLU A 91 3.72 -6.50 -7.87
C GLU A 91 4.18 -6.69 -6.42
N VAL A 92 3.42 -6.12 -5.49
CA VAL A 92 3.54 -6.37 -4.05
C VAL A 92 2.21 -6.97 -3.59
N PRO A 93 2.15 -8.29 -3.39
CA PRO A 93 0.87 -9.01 -3.36
C PRO A 93 0.09 -8.94 -2.05
N ALA A 94 0.70 -8.55 -0.96
CA ALA A 94 0.06 -8.62 0.35
C ALA A 94 0.41 -7.41 1.21
N VAL A 95 -0.20 -6.28 0.91
CA VAL A 95 0.00 -5.03 1.65
C VAL A 95 -1.21 -4.79 2.54
N LYS A 96 -0.97 -4.66 3.82
CA LYS A 96 -2.04 -4.40 4.78
C LYS A 96 -2.48 -2.95 4.73
N VAL A 97 -3.79 -2.76 4.77
CA VAL A 97 -4.44 -1.45 4.79
C VAL A 97 -5.09 -1.23 6.14
N SER A 98 -4.93 -0.04 6.66
CA SER A 98 -5.60 0.41 7.88
C SER A 98 -6.27 1.76 7.64
N GLY A 99 -7.20 2.10 8.50
CA GLY A 99 -7.91 3.37 8.44
C GLY A 99 -9.39 3.23 8.14
N SER A 100 -10.08 4.35 8.16
CA SER A 100 -11.53 4.46 7.95
C SER A 100 -11.90 5.89 7.57
N ASN A 101 -13.16 6.09 7.21
CA ASN A 101 -13.74 7.43 6.99
C ASN A 101 -12.95 8.31 6.00
N GLY A 102 -12.48 7.72 4.91
CA GLY A 102 -11.75 8.45 3.88
C GLY A 102 -10.27 8.65 4.15
N ALA A 103 -9.76 8.17 5.28
CA ALA A 103 -8.34 8.21 5.62
C ALA A 103 -7.79 6.81 5.78
N TYR A 104 -7.00 6.36 4.83
CA TYR A 104 -6.42 5.02 4.78
C TYR A 104 -4.91 5.11 4.67
N ALA A 105 -4.22 4.18 5.29
CA ALA A 105 -2.77 4.06 5.22
C ALA A 105 -2.36 2.61 4.96
N PHE A 106 -1.26 2.46 4.26
CA PHE A 106 -0.69 1.15 3.98
C PHE A 106 0.83 1.25 3.89
N ALA A 107 1.50 0.19 4.26
CA ALA A 107 2.96 0.11 4.17
C ALA A 107 3.40 -1.34 4.00
N GLN A 108 4.50 -1.51 3.31
CA GLN A 108 5.19 -2.79 3.18
C GLN A 108 6.69 -2.55 3.17
N GLU A 109 7.40 -3.21 4.06
CA GLU A 109 8.84 -3.11 4.15
C GLU A 109 9.52 -4.33 3.55
N ASN A 110 10.58 -4.07 2.79
CA ASN A 110 11.51 -5.09 2.28
C ASN A 110 10.83 -6.30 1.65
N TYR A 111 9.77 -6.06 0.88
CA TYR A 111 9.16 -7.13 0.11
C TYR A 111 10.11 -7.59 -1.00
N ALA A 112 10.47 -8.85 -0.99
CA ALA A 112 11.33 -9.46 -2.01
C ALA A 112 10.48 -10.26 -3.00
N GLY A 113 10.56 -9.91 -4.25
CA GLY A 113 9.83 -10.57 -5.34
C GLY A 113 10.72 -10.86 -6.53
N THR A 114 10.12 -11.50 -7.51
CA THR A 114 10.75 -11.76 -8.82
C THR A 114 9.80 -11.39 -9.94
N VAL A 115 10.36 -10.92 -11.03
CA VAL A 115 9.62 -10.62 -12.25
C VAL A 115 10.38 -11.17 -13.45
N THR A 116 9.67 -11.72 -14.41
CA THR A 116 10.28 -12.23 -15.64
C THR A 116 10.22 -11.17 -16.73
N VAL A 117 11.37 -10.79 -17.23
CA VAL A 117 11.51 -9.81 -18.32
C VAL A 117 12.33 -10.44 -19.43
N ASN A 118 11.77 -10.51 -20.63
CA ASN A 118 12.41 -11.11 -21.81
C ASN A 118 12.95 -12.54 -21.56
N GLY A 119 12.19 -13.35 -20.82
CA GLY A 119 12.58 -14.71 -20.48
C GLY A 119 13.61 -14.84 -19.35
N ALA A 120 14.05 -13.75 -18.78
CA ALA A 120 14.99 -13.73 -17.66
C ALA A 120 14.30 -13.30 -16.36
N GLU A 121 14.52 -14.08 -15.31
CA GLU A 121 14.00 -13.76 -13.97
C GLU A 121 14.87 -12.69 -13.30
N LYS A 122 14.24 -11.63 -12.85
CA LYS A 122 14.88 -10.51 -12.13
C LYS A 122 14.33 -10.42 -10.72
N LYS A 123 15.21 -10.33 -9.75
CA LYS A 123 14.83 -10.11 -8.36
C LYS A 123 14.64 -8.63 -8.09
N TYR A 124 13.70 -8.32 -7.22
CA TYR A 124 13.50 -6.95 -6.75
C TYR A 124 13.12 -6.94 -5.27
N THR A 125 13.42 -5.84 -4.62
CA THR A 125 12.98 -5.58 -3.26
C THR A 125 12.26 -4.23 -3.24
N VAL A 126 11.09 -4.19 -2.64
CA VAL A 126 10.26 -2.99 -2.55
C VAL A 126 9.98 -2.66 -1.08
N THR A 127 10.21 -1.41 -0.73
CA THR A 127 9.67 -0.80 0.48
C THR A 127 8.73 0.31 0.03
N LEU A 128 7.48 0.25 0.46
CA LEU A 128 6.50 1.27 0.08
C LEU A 128 5.66 1.70 1.28
N GLN A 129 5.20 2.92 1.21
CA GLN A 129 4.18 3.44 2.12
C GLN A 129 3.27 4.37 1.35
N GLY A 130 2.01 4.35 1.70
CA GLY A 130 1.03 5.17 1.03
C GLY A 130 -0.11 5.56 1.93
N THR A 131 -0.79 6.62 1.53
CA THR A 131 -2.01 7.10 2.16
C THR A 131 -3.02 7.46 1.11
N LEU A 132 -4.26 7.15 1.38
CA LEU A 132 -5.39 7.72 0.66
C LEU A 132 -6.14 8.59 1.66
N GLN A 133 -6.13 9.89 1.44
CA GLN A 133 -6.83 10.84 2.28
C GLN A 133 -7.79 11.65 1.42
N ASP A 134 -9.05 11.60 1.79
CA ASP A 134 -10.15 12.12 0.97
C ASP A 134 -10.16 11.48 -0.43
N LYS A 135 -9.64 12.14 -1.42
CA LYS A 135 -9.53 11.64 -2.79
C LYS A 135 -8.09 11.60 -3.31
N THR A 136 -7.13 11.91 -2.45
CA THR A 136 -5.72 11.99 -2.85
C THR A 136 -4.96 10.77 -2.37
N LEU A 137 -4.46 9.99 -3.33
CA LEU A 137 -3.55 8.88 -3.09
C LEU A 137 -2.12 9.38 -3.20
N THR A 138 -1.33 9.16 -2.15
CA THR A 138 0.11 9.41 -2.15
C THR A 138 0.82 8.10 -1.87
N VAL A 139 1.74 7.70 -2.74
CA VAL A 139 2.55 6.49 -2.55
C VAL A 139 4.01 6.85 -2.73
N ASN A 140 4.80 6.58 -1.71
CA ASN A 140 6.26 6.70 -1.77
C ASN A 140 6.84 5.29 -1.72
N TYR A 141 7.79 5.00 -2.57
CA TYR A 141 8.40 3.69 -2.59
C TYR A 141 9.87 3.73 -2.97
N SER A 142 10.59 2.72 -2.53
CA SER A 142 11.97 2.47 -2.87
C SER A 142 12.07 1.09 -3.48
N VAL A 143 12.68 0.99 -4.64
CA VAL A 143 12.84 -0.28 -5.38
C VAL A 143 14.31 -0.55 -5.62
N GLN A 144 14.76 -1.69 -5.14
CA GLN A 144 16.04 -2.28 -5.53
C GLN A 144 15.75 -3.33 -6.60
N TYR A 145 16.17 -3.09 -7.82
CA TYR A 145 15.87 -3.95 -8.97
C TYR A 145 17.13 -4.56 -9.56
N GLY A 146 17.15 -5.90 -9.63
CA GLY A 146 18.26 -6.64 -10.21
C GLY A 146 19.58 -6.39 -9.48
N LYS A 147 20.60 -6.06 -10.23
CA LYS A 147 21.96 -5.79 -9.72
C LYS A 147 22.26 -4.28 -9.58
N MET A 148 21.24 -3.45 -9.57
CA MET A 148 21.44 -2.01 -9.45
C MET A 148 22.10 -1.67 -8.10
N PRO A 149 23.13 -0.81 -8.10
CA PRO A 149 23.88 -0.50 -6.87
C PRO A 149 23.10 0.36 -5.89
N MET A 150 22.10 1.11 -6.36
CA MET A 150 21.30 2.02 -5.54
C MET A 150 19.82 1.82 -5.81
N PRO A 151 18.96 1.97 -4.79
CA PRO A 151 17.52 1.89 -4.99
C PRO A 151 17.00 3.07 -5.81
N MET A 152 15.94 2.82 -6.53
CA MET A 152 15.14 3.86 -7.18
C MET A 152 14.05 4.33 -6.23
N ILE A 153 13.93 5.64 -6.07
CA ILE A 153 12.94 6.26 -5.18
C ILE A 153 11.81 6.83 -6.02
N GLY A 154 10.60 6.34 -5.81
CA GLY A 154 9.41 6.79 -6.50
C GLY A 154 8.45 7.53 -5.59
N LYS A 155 7.86 8.60 -6.11
CA LYS A 155 6.76 9.32 -5.47
C LYS A 155 5.62 9.47 -6.47
N PHE A 156 4.48 8.91 -6.11
CA PHE A 156 3.27 8.95 -6.94
C PHE A 156 2.16 9.65 -6.16
N VAL A 157 1.56 10.65 -6.78
CA VAL A 157 0.44 11.38 -6.19
C VAL A 157 -0.68 11.47 -7.22
N CYS A 158 -1.86 11.02 -6.85
CA CYS A 158 -3.04 11.04 -7.71
C CYS A 158 -4.25 11.53 -6.92
N THR A 159 -4.95 12.51 -7.45
CA THR A 159 -6.22 12.98 -6.91
C THR A 159 -7.35 12.55 -7.85
N LYS A 160 -8.37 11.89 -7.31
CA LYS A 160 -9.58 11.47 -8.05
C LYS A 160 -10.63 12.55 -8.12
#